data_a45248f70b0c64c6d746e85e4d69d0a9
#
_entry.id   a45248f70b0c64c6d746e85e4d69d0a9
#
_cell.length_a   1.000
_cell.length_b   1.000
_cell.length_c   1.000
_cell.angle_alpha   90.00
_cell.angle_beta   90.00
_cell.angle_gamma   90.00
#
_symmetry.space_group_name_H-M   'P 1'
#
loop_
_entity.id
_entity.type
_entity.pdbx_description
1 polymer ?
#
loop_
_entity_poly.entity_id
_entity_poly.type
_entity_poly.pdbx_seq_one_letter_code
_entity_poly.pdbx_strand_id
1 'polypeptide(L)'
;MTPQNTHIVEMRKVCKSFSRPSGEPLTVLADINLSLQEGEILGLVGRSGSGKSTLLRIAAGLIEPTSGDVLYCGKPLRGPAEGIAVVFQTFALFPWLTVLENVELGLDALGVDRDEARRRSTAAIDLIGLDGFQSAYPRELSGGMRQRVGFARASVIQPAVLLMDEPFSALDVLTAETLRTDFLDL
;
A
#
# COMPACT_ATOMS: atom_id res chain seq x y z
N MET A 1 4.00 -27.88 21.87
CA MET A 1 3.37 -26.93 20.95
C MET A 1 4.45 -25.98 20.49
N THR A 2 4.95 -26.13 19.28
CA THR A 2 5.90 -25.21 18.65
C THR A 2 5.20 -23.86 18.49
N PRO A 3 5.82 -22.71 18.83
CA PRO A 3 5.21 -21.43 18.56
C PRO A 3 4.99 -21.31 17.06
N GLN A 4 3.74 -21.16 16.63
CA GLN A 4 3.42 -20.86 15.25
C GLN A 4 4.11 -19.54 14.93
N ASN A 5 4.99 -19.60 13.92
CA ASN A 5 5.70 -18.44 13.40
C ASN A 5 4.66 -17.48 12.80
N THR A 6 4.28 -16.45 13.54
CA THR A 6 3.19 -15.53 13.24
C THR A 6 3.60 -14.38 12.31
N HIS A 7 4.68 -14.56 11.53
CA HIS A 7 5.09 -13.55 10.56
C HIS A 7 4.14 -13.56 9.36
N ILE A 8 3.46 -12.44 9.15
CA ILE A 8 2.59 -12.26 8.00
C ILE A 8 3.40 -11.97 6.74
N VAL A 9 4.48 -11.19 6.85
CA VAL A 9 5.48 -10.97 5.81
C VAL A 9 6.87 -11.27 6.37
N GLU A 10 7.68 -11.99 5.63
CA GLU A 10 9.06 -12.27 6.01
C GLU A 10 9.99 -12.15 4.79
N MET A 11 11.08 -11.44 4.96
CA MET A 11 12.17 -11.30 3.97
C MET A 11 13.44 -11.91 4.53
N ARG A 12 14.09 -12.77 3.75
CA ARG A 12 15.30 -13.46 4.12
C ARG A 12 16.39 -13.18 3.11
N LYS A 13 17.46 -12.47 3.52
CA LYS A 13 18.62 -12.12 2.69
C LYS A 13 18.24 -11.51 1.34
N VAL A 14 17.21 -10.66 1.32
CA VAL A 14 16.69 -10.05 0.10
C VAL A 14 17.70 -9.05 -0.44
N CYS A 15 18.12 -9.24 -1.69
CA CYS A 15 18.92 -8.30 -2.46
C CYS A 15 18.15 -7.84 -3.69
N LYS A 16 18.37 -6.59 -4.11
CA LYS A 16 17.85 -6.07 -5.38
C LYS A 16 18.88 -5.22 -6.09
N SER A 17 19.19 -5.61 -7.31
CA SER A 17 20.03 -4.84 -8.23
C SER A 17 19.26 -4.54 -9.52
N PHE A 18 19.50 -3.39 -10.10
CA PHE A 18 18.99 -2.97 -11.41
C PHE A 18 20.15 -2.79 -12.38
N SER A 19 19.95 -3.08 -13.64
CA SER A 19 20.95 -2.82 -14.68
C SER A 19 20.97 -1.34 -15.05
N ARG A 20 22.14 -0.71 -15.05
CA ARG A 20 22.33 0.63 -15.60
C ARG A 20 22.45 0.59 -17.12
N PRO A 21 22.22 1.69 -17.83
CA PRO A 21 22.48 1.77 -19.27
C PRO A 21 23.95 1.47 -19.63
N SER A 22 24.90 1.69 -18.71
CA SER A 22 26.32 1.33 -18.84
C SER A 22 26.59 -0.18 -18.74
N GLY A 23 25.59 -1.01 -18.41
CA GLY A 23 25.73 -2.44 -18.16
C GLY A 23 26.15 -2.80 -16.74
N GLU A 24 26.58 -1.86 -15.92
CA GLU A 24 26.95 -2.11 -14.52
C GLU A 24 25.72 -2.27 -13.62
N PRO A 25 25.71 -3.25 -12.68
CA PRO A 25 24.61 -3.40 -11.74
C PRO A 25 24.60 -2.27 -10.71
N LEU A 26 23.41 -1.71 -10.46
CA LEU A 26 23.13 -0.81 -9.34
C LEU A 26 22.46 -1.61 -8.23
N THR A 27 23.19 -1.93 -7.17
CA THR A 27 22.60 -2.56 -5.99
C THR A 27 21.84 -1.52 -5.16
N VAL A 28 20.54 -1.74 -4.99
CA VAL A 28 19.63 -0.88 -4.23
C VAL A 28 19.33 -1.46 -2.85
N LEU A 29 19.20 -2.78 -2.76
CA LEU A 29 19.02 -3.50 -1.50
C LEU A 29 20.07 -4.60 -1.39
N ALA A 30 20.67 -4.74 -0.21
CA ALA A 30 21.68 -5.75 0.08
C ALA A 30 21.38 -6.42 1.42
N ASP A 31 21.22 -7.74 1.40
CA ASP A 31 21.04 -8.62 2.58
C ASP A 31 19.95 -8.14 3.56
N ILE A 32 18.80 -7.76 3.03
CA ILE A 32 17.66 -7.31 3.86
C ILE A 32 17.01 -8.50 4.53
N ASN A 33 16.94 -8.44 5.85
CA ASN A 33 16.24 -9.39 6.69
C ASN A 33 15.20 -8.58 7.49
N LEU A 34 13.92 -8.92 7.31
CA LEU A 34 12.79 -8.19 7.90
C LEU A 34 11.64 -9.16 8.14
N SER A 35 10.96 -9.00 9.25
CA SER A 35 9.70 -9.71 9.51
C SER A 35 8.65 -8.74 10.02
N LEU A 36 7.41 -8.95 9.62
CA LEU A 36 6.22 -8.23 10.08
C LEU A 36 5.24 -9.23 10.68
N GLN A 37 4.77 -8.96 11.89
CA GLN A 37 3.77 -9.78 12.57
C GLN A 37 2.37 -9.23 12.34
N GLU A 38 1.37 -10.03 12.63
CA GLU A 38 -0.02 -9.57 12.64
C GLU A 38 -0.22 -8.50 13.73
N GLY A 39 -0.90 -7.40 13.37
CA GLY A 39 -1.13 -6.26 14.26
C GLY A 39 0.11 -5.39 14.51
N GLU A 40 1.25 -5.66 13.88
CA GLU A 40 2.47 -4.86 14.00
C GLU A 40 2.47 -3.68 13.02
N ILE A 41 2.94 -2.52 13.48
CA ILE A 41 3.24 -1.35 12.65
C ILE A 41 4.75 -1.20 12.54
N LEU A 42 5.28 -1.30 11.32
CA LEU A 42 6.70 -1.16 11.04
C LEU A 42 7.00 0.10 10.24
N GLY A 43 7.78 1.01 10.82
CA GLY A 43 8.23 2.24 10.15
C GLY A 43 9.57 2.07 9.46
N LEU A 44 9.62 2.32 8.15
CA LEU A 44 10.86 2.37 7.36
C LEU A 44 11.39 3.79 7.28
N VAL A 45 12.52 4.07 7.92
CA VAL A 45 13.14 5.39 7.96
C VAL A 45 14.44 5.39 7.16
N GLY A 46 14.67 6.42 6.36
CA GLY A 46 15.88 6.55 5.55
C GLY A 46 15.81 7.72 4.58
N ARG A 47 16.97 8.13 4.05
CA ARG A 47 17.07 9.22 3.07
C ARG A 47 16.31 8.88 1.78
N SER A 48 15.94 9.92 1.00
CA SER A 48 15.42 9.70 -0.37
C SER A 48 16.44 8.90 -1.18
N GLY A 49 15.96 7.94 -1.98
CA GLY A 49 16.82 7.04 -2.77
C GLY A 49 17.44 5.87 -1.99
N SER A 50 17.17 5.69 -0.69
CA SER A 50 17.70 4.57 0.10
C SER A 50 17.08 3.20 -0.19
N GLY A 51 16.12 3.12 -1.12
CA GLY A 51 15.50 1.84 -1.51
C GLY A 51 14.18 1.51 -0.80
N LYS A 52 13.61 2.40 0.04
CA LYS A 52 12.34 2.15 0.76
C LYS A 52 11.20 1.73 -0.17
N SER A 53 10.93 2.49 -1.22
CA SER A 53 9.89 2.16 -2.21
C SER A 53 10.18 0.86 -2.95
N THR A 54 11.45 0.54 -3.19
CA THR A 54 11.86 -0.75 -3.78
C THR A 54 11.55 -1.90 -2.83
N LEU A 55 11.86 -1.74 -1.55
CA LEU A 55 11.56 -2.73 -0.52
C LEU A 55 10.05 -2.97 -0.39
N LEU A 56 9.26 -1.89 -0.34
CA LEU A 56 7.79 -1.99 -0.29
C LEU A 56 7.20 -2.69 -1.51
N ARG A 57 7.71 -2.40 -2.71
CA ARG A 57 7.27 -3.09 -3.94
C ARG A 57 7.63 -4.57 -3.95
N ILE A 58 8.77 -4.95 -3.37
CA ILE A 58 9.14 -6.36 -3.18
C ILE A 58 8.21 -7.00 -2.15
N ALA A 59 7.91 -6.33 -1.03
CA ALA A 59 6.96 -6.81 -0.02
C ALA A 59 5.54 -7.00 -0.58
N ALA A 60 5.16 -6.17 -1.56
CA ALA A 60 3.88 -6.27 -2.25
C ALA A 60 3.85 -7.34 -3.37
N GLY A 61 4.98 -7.97 -3.69
CA GLY A 61 5.09 -8.87 -4.84
C GLY A 61 5.02 -8.18 -6.21
N LEU A 62 5.18 -6.85 -6.25
CA LEU A 62 5.12 -6.07 -7.50
C LEU A 62 6.43 -6.16 -8.31
N ILE A 63 7.55 -6.41 -7.64
CA ILE A 63 8.85 -6.68 -8.26
C ILE A 63 9.52 -7.84 -7.54
N GLU A 64 10.20 -8.69 -8.29
CA GLU A 64 10.95 -9.80 -7.72
C GLU A 64 12.31 -9.32 -7.17
N PRO A 65 12.80 -9.89 -6.05
CA PRO A 65 14.17 -9.69 -5.61
C PRO A 65 15.17 -10.29 -6.62
N THR A 66 16.41 -9.82 -6.64
CA THR A 66 17.49 -10.43 -7.43
C THR A 66 17.97 -11.71 -6.77
N SER A 67 17.94 -11.77 -5.43
CA SER A 67 18.23 -12.97 -4.63
C SER A 67 17.56 -12.84 -3.26
N GLY A 68 17.51 -13.94 -2.52
CA GLY A 68 16.81 -14.06 -1.25
C GLY A 68 15.34 -14.43 -1.43
N ASP A 69 14.63 -14.59 -0.34
CA ASP A 69 13.26 -15.07 -0.32
C ASP A 69 12.33 -14.05 0.34
N VAL A 70 11.12 -13.93 -0.22
CA VAL A 70 10.01 -13.21 0.38
C VAL A 70 8.88 -14.19 0.63
N LEU A 71 8.38 -14.21 1.85
CA LEU A 71 7.28 -15.08 2.26
C LEU A 71 6.09 -14.23 2.70
N TYR A 72 4.89 -14.62 2.31
CA TYR A 72 3.62 -14.09 2.79
C TYR A 72 2.83 -15.24 3.42
N CYS A 73 2.44 -15.09 4.68
CA CYS A 73 1.80 -16.16 5.48
C CYS A 73 2.56 -17.50 5.38
N GLY A 74 3.90 -17.45 5.44
CA GLY A 74 4.79 -18.62 5.37
C GLY A 74 4.95 -19.26 3.97
N LYS A 75 4.31 -18.71 2.93
CA LYS A 75 4.43 -19.20 1.54
C LYS A 75 5.27 -18.24 0.69
N PRO A 76 6.09 -18.75 -0.26
CA PRO A 76 6.85 -17.89 -1.16
C PRO A 76 5.94 -16.92 -1.93
N LEU A 77 6.26 -15.62 -1.88
CA LEU A 77 5.57 -14.57 -2.61
C LEU A 77 6.18 -14.43 -4.01
N ARG A 78 5.42 -14.81 -5.05
CA ARG A 78 5.87 -14.79 -6.46
C ARG A 78 4.98 -13.92 -7.34
N GLY A 79 4.50 -12.81 -6.80
CA GLY A 79 3.60 -11.88 -7.46
C GLY A 79 2.66 -11.21 -6.45
N PRO A 80 1.79 -10.30 -6.90
CA PRO A 80 0.77 -9.71 -6.04
C PRO A 80 -0.07 -10.78 -5.36
N ALA A 81 -0.28 -10.64 -4.05
CA ALA A 81 -1.06 -11.58 -3.26
C ALA A 81 -2.35 -10.93 -2.74
N GLU A 82 -3.42 -11.72 -2.69
CA GLU A 82 -4.63 -11.32 -1.98
C GLU A 82 -4.31 -11.02 -0.52
N GLY A 83 -4.91 -9.96 0.00
CA GLY A 83 -4.67 -9.52 1.37
C GLY A 83 -3.48 -8.56 1.54
N ILE A 84 -2.76 -8.18 0.47
CA ILE A 84 -1.77 -7.11 0.50
C ILE A 84 -2.28 -5.92 -0.31
N ALA A 85 -2.41 -4.75 0.32
CA ALA A 85 -2.75 -3.50 -0.36
C ALA A 85 -1.59 -2.50 -0.29
N VAL A 86 -1.51 -1.62 -1.29
CA VAL A 86 -0.46 -0.60 -1.39
C VAL A 86 -1.07 0.78 -1.60
N VAL A 87 -0.66 1.73 -0.75
CA VAL A 87 -0.87 3.16 -0.96
C VAL A 87 0.41 3.75 -1.54
N PHE A 88 0.35 4.20 -2.79
CA PHE A 88 1.49 4.78 -3.50
C PHE A 88 1.66 6.26 -3.17
N GLN A 89 2.89 6.76 -3.22
CA GLN A 89 3.24 8.16 -3.03
C GLN A 89 2.44 9.12 -3.93
N THR A 90 2.14 8.74 -5.17
CA THR A 90 1.36 9.51 -6.13
C THR A 90 -0.14 9.23 -6.09
N PHE A 91 -0.60 8.51 -5.05
CA PHE A 91 -1.98 8.04 -4.83
C PHE A 91 -2.51 7.10 -5.93
N ALA A 92 -1.95 7.13 -7.13
CA ALA A 92 -2.28 6.29 -8.30
C ALA A 92 -3.80 6.18 -8.55
N LEU A 93 -4.54 7.29 -8.39
CA LEU A 93 -5.96 7.34 -8.73
C LEU A 93 -6.11 7.34 -10.25
N PHE A 94 -7.12 6.62 -10.73
CA PHE A 94 -7.49 6.62 -12.14
C PHE A 94 -8.23 7.93 -12.47
N PRO A 95 -7.66 8.83 -13.29
CA PRO A 95 -8.20 10.18 -13.47
C PRO A 95 -9.53 10.23 -14.21
N TRP A 96 -9.91 9.15 -14.90
CA TRP A 96 -11.17 8.99 -15.62
C TRP A 96 -12.28 8.33 -14.81
N LEU A 97 -11.98 7.88 -13.59
CA LEU A 97 -12.93 7.32 -12.64
C LEU A 97 -13.27 8.35 -11.56
N THR A 98 -14.51 8.34 -11.09
CA THR A 98 -14.96 9.11 -9.94
C THR A 98 -14.30 8.63 -8.65
N VAL A 99 -14.47 9.35 -7.56
CA VAL A 99 -14.04 8.94 -6.21
C VAL A 99 -14.59 7.56 -5.88
N LEU A 100 -15.89 7.37 -6.06
CA LEU A 100 -16.54 6.13 -5.72
C LEU A 100 -16.04 4.97 -6.58
N GLU A 101 -15.95 5.14 -7.89
CA GLU A 101 -15.41 4.13 -8.80
C GLU A 101 -13.94 3.79 -8.51
N ASN A 102 -13.13 4.78 -8.11
CA ASN A 102 -11.75 4.52 -7.66
C ASN A 102 -11.72 3.64 -6.40
N VAL A 103 -12.62 3.84 -5.44
CA VAL A 103 -12.67 3.04 -4.22
C VAL A 103 -13.24 1.64 -4.48
N GLU A 104 -14.24 1.51 -5.35
CA GLU A 104 -14.87 0.24 -5.73
C GLU A 104 -13.91 -0.74 -6.43
N LEU A 105 -12.89 -0.25 -7.16
CA LEU A 105 -11.99 -1.06 -8.00
C LEU A 105 -11.44 -2.33 -7.34
N GLY A 106 -11.03 -2.22 -6.08
CA GLY A 106 -10.46 -3.36 -5.36
C GLY A 106 -11.51 -4.43 -5.05
N LEU A 107 -12.73 -4.00 -4.76
CA LEU A 107 -13.86 -4.90 -4.49
C LEU A 107 -14.35 -5.57 -5.77
N ASP A 108 -14.39 -4.83 -6.88
CA ASP A 108 -14.72 -5.37 -8.20
C ASP A 108 -13.72 -6.45 -8.62
N ALA A 109 -12.43 -6.21 -8.41
CA ALA A 109 -11.37 -7.18 -8.71
C ALA A 109 -11.49 -8.46 -7.87
N LEU A 110 -12.01 -8.36 -6.64
CA LEU A 110 -12.30 -9.49 -5.76
C LEU A 110 -13.64 -10.19 -6.06
N GLY A 111 -14.41 -9.67 -7.03
CA GLY A 111 -15.71 -10.25 -7.42
C GLY A 111 -16.80 -10.04 -6.37
N VAL A 112 -16.69 -9.00 -5.53
CA VAL A 112 -17.72 -8.63 -4.56
C VAL A 112 -18.96 -8.17 -5.30
N ASP A 113 -20.14 -8.57 -4.81
CA ASP A 113 -21.43 -8.12 -5.35
C ASP A 113 -21.51 -6.60 -5.43
N ARG A 114 -22.12 -6.09 -6.51
CA ARG A 114 -22.15 -4.66 -6.83
C ARG A 114 -22.81 -3.80 -5.74
N ASP A 115 -23.89 -4.27 -5.17
CA ASP A 115 -24.61 -3.51 -4.14
C ASP A 115 -23.80 -3.46 -2.85
N GLU A 116 -23.15 -4.57 -2.51
CA GLU A 116 -22.23 -4.68 -1.37
C GLU A 116 -20.96 -3.84 -1.59
N ALA A 117 -20.34 -3.89 -2.79
CA ALA A 117 -19.19 -3.06 -3.14
C ALA A 117 -19.55 -1.57 -3.00
N ARG A 118 -20.71 -1.15 -3.52
CA ARG A 118 -21.22 0.21 -3.41
C ARG A 118 -21.39 0.65 -1.97
N ARG A 119 -22.04 -0.20 -1.16
CA ARG A 119 -22.30 0.06 0.26
C ARG A 119 -20.97 0.24 1.03
N ARG A 120 -20.02 -0.67 0.85
CA ARG A 120 -18.71 -0.64 1.52
C ARG A 120 -17.90 0.58 1.09
N SER A 121 -17.87 0.87 -0.21
CA SER A 121 -17.14 2.03 -0.74
C SER A 121 -17.70 3.35 -0.28
N THR A 122 -19.03 3.49 -0.21
CA THR A 122 -19.67 4.69 0.35
C THR A 122 -19.28 4.87 1.81
N ALA A 123 -19.37 3.83 2.63
CA ALA A 123 -18.97 3.89 4.02
C ALA A 123 -17.49 4.24 4.20
N ALA A 124 -16.60 3.72 3.34
CA ALA A 124 -15.18 4.07 3.36
C ALA A 124 -14.92 5.54 2.96
N ILE A 125 -15.71 6.10 2.03
CA ILE A 125 -15.65 7.51 1.63
C ILE A 125 -16.13 8.42 2.77
N ASP A 126 -17.21 8.05 3.45
CA ASP A 126 -17.73 8.81 4.60
C ASP A 126 -16.72 8.81 5.75
N LEU A 127 -16.08 7.66 6.01
CA LEU A 127 -15.07 7.51 7.07
C LEU A 127 -13.86 8.43 6.88
N ILE A 128 -13.45 8.70 5.63
CA ILE A 128 -12.37 9.61 5.31
C ILE A 128 -12.81 11.08 5.18
N GLY A 129 -14.07 11.41 5.54
CA GLY A 129 -14.63 12.75 5.51
C GLY A 129 -14.80 13.33 4.10
N LEU A 130 -15.16 12.49 3.13
CA LEU A 130 -15.40 12.86 1.74
C LEU A 130 -16.86 12.55 1.30
N ASP A 131 -17.80 12.51 2.24
CA ASP A 131 -19.24 12.47 1.92
C ASP A 131 -19.60 13.65 1.01
N GLY A 132 -20.46 13.41 0.02
CA GLY A 132 -20.80 14.39 -1.02
C GLY A 132 -19.80 14.49 -2.19
N PHE A 133 -18.63 13.84 -2.12
CA PHE A 133 -17.63 13.84 -3.21
C PHE A 133 -17.62 12.54 -4.04
N GLN A 134 -18.58 11.62 -3.82
CA GLN A 134 -18.62 10.31 -4.49
C GLN A 134 -18.56 10.40 -6.01
N SER A 135 -19.21 11.42 -6.60
CA SER A 135 -19.28 11.66 -8.05
C SER A 135 -18.16 12.56 -8.59
N ALA A 136 -17.30 13.11 -7.73
CA ALA A 136 -16.21 13.98 -8.15
C ALA A 136 -15.09 13.17 -8.81
N TYR A 137 -14.37 13.77 -9.75
CA TYR A 137 -13.18 13.22 -10.36
C TYR A 137 -11.90 13.65 -9.62
N PRO A 138 -10.79 12.89 -9.71
CA PRO A 138 -9.53 13.24 -9.03
C PRO A 138 -9.02 14.66 -9.30
N ARG A 139 -9.27 15.21 -10.49
CA ARG A 139 -8.90 16.59 -10.87
C ARG A 139 -9.63 17.68 -10.06
N GLU A 140 -10.77 17.35 -9.49
CA GLU A 140 -11.64 18.27 -8.72
C GLU A 140 -11.27 18.26 -7.23
N LEU A 141 -10.33 17.39 -6.83
CA LEU A 141 -9.92 17.19 -5.45
C LEU A 141 -8.60 17.91 -5.12
N SER A 142 -8.44 18.37 -3.88
CA SER A 142 -7.15 18.79 -3.36
C SER A 142 -6.16 17.62 -3.25
N GLY A 143 -4.87 17.90 -3.02
CA GLY A 143 -3.86 16.86 -2.80
C GLY A 143 -4.21 15.93 -1.64
N GLY A 144 -4.61 16.50 -0.50
CA GLY A 144 -5.02 15.75 0.68
C GLY A 144 -6.28 14.90 0.45
N MET A 145 -7.27 15.43 -0.29
CA MET A 145 -8.47 14.65 -0.65
C MET A 145 -8.11 13.46 -1.53
N ARG A 146 -7.26 13.65 -2.56
CA ARG A 146 -6.79 12.52 -3.39
C ARG A 146 -6.07 11.45 -2.58
N GLN A 147 -5.29 11.86 -1.59
CA GLN A 147 -4.61 10.93 -0.70
C GLN A 147 -5.60 10.11 0.13
N ARG A 148 -6.61 10.75 0.73
CA ARG A 148 -7.67 10.07 1.46
C ARG A 148 -8.41 9.05 0.58
N VAL A 149 -8.73 9.40 -0.67
CA VAL A 149 -9.32 8.45 -1.63
C VAL A 149 -8.40 7.26 -1.89
N GLY A 150 -7.09 7.50 -2.07
CA GLY A 150 -6.10 6.42 -2.25
C GLY A 150 -6.05 5.47 -1.05
N PHE A 151 -6.20 6.02 0.16
CA PHE A 151 -6.30 5.21 1.37
C PHE A 151 -7.61 4.42 1.45
N ALA A 152 -8.77 5.07 1.23
CA ALA A 152 -10.06 4.39 1.22
C ALA A 152 -10.09 3.22 0.23
N ARG A 153 -9.52 3.42 -0.99
CA ARG A 153 -9.37 2.35 -1.98
C ARG A 153 -8.53 1.17 -1.47
N ALA A 154 -7.46 1.44 -0.73
CA ALA A 154 -6.60 0.39 -0.20
C ALA A 154 -7.22 -0.31 1.02
N SER A 155 -7.98 0.40 1.85
CA SER A 155 -8.56 -0.13 3.08
C SER A 155 -9.90 -0.83 2.88
N VAL A 156 -10.70 -0.43 1.87
CA VAL A 156 -12.04 -0.97 1.63
C VAL A 156 -12.07 -2.49 1.40
N ILE A 157 -10.96 -3.05 0.88
CA ILE A 157 -10.80 -4.49 0.69
C ILE A 157 -10.41 -5.22 1.97
N GLN A 158 -10.20 -4.50 3.09
CA GLN A 158 -9.79 -5.04 4.39
C GLN A 158 -8.53 -5.91 4.28
N PRO A 159 -7.40 -5.34 3.83
CA PRO A 159 -6.20 -6.12 3.60
C PRO A 159 -5.61 -6.61 4.93
N ALA A 160 -4.96 -7.78 4.90
CA ALA A 160 -4.18 -8.28 6.03
C ALA A 160 -2.86 -7.52 6.22
N VAL A 161 -2.34 -6.91 5.14
CA VAL A 161 -1.14 -6.06 5.14
C VAL A 161 -1.39 -4.81 4.32
N LEU A 162 -1.19 -3.64 4.94
CA LEU A 162 -1.24 -2.36 4.26
C LEU A 162 0.18 -1.78 4.17
N LEU A 163 0.66 -1.61 2.94
CA LEU A 163 1.96 -1.02 2.65
C LEU A 163 1.77 0.42 2.20
N MET A 164 2.50 1.37 2.80
CA MET A 164 2.38 2.79 2.48
C MET A 164 3.73 3.37 2.09
N ASP A 165 3.83 3.91 0.87
CA ASP A 165 5.05 4.55 0.34
C ASP A 165 4.94 6.07 0.49
N GLU A 166 5.61 6.63 1.51
CA GLU A 166 5.62 8.05 1.84
C GLU A 166 4.21 8.71 1.89
N PRO A 167 3.26 8.13 2.65
CA PRO A 167 1.84 8.47 2.56
C PRO A 167 1.53 9.94 2.93
N PHE A 168 2.43 10.64 3.60
CA PHE A 168 2.22 12.03 4.06
C PHE A 168 3.15 13.06 3.39
N SER A 169 3.99 12.65 2.42
CA SER A 169 5.03 13.50 1.84
C SER A 169 4.51 14.70 1.02
N ALA A 170 3.27 14.61 0.51
CA ALA A 170 2.65 15.66 -0.31
C ALA A 170 1.72 16.58 0.48
N LEU A 171 1.68 16.47 1.82
CA LEU A 171 0.78 17.22 2.69
C LEU A 171 1.54 18.25 3.51
N ASP A 172 0.84 19.34 3.86
CA ASP A 172 1.27 20.22 4.93
C ASP A 172 1.22 19.49 6.29
N VAL A 173 1.99 20.01 7.25
CA VAL A 173 2.20 19.35 8.55
C VAL A 173 0.89 19.12 9.30
N LEU A 174 -0.04 20.08 9.29
CA LEU A 174 -1.30 19.98 10.03
C LEU A 174 -2.22 18.91 9.43
N THR A 175 -2.33 18.89 8.11
CA THR A 175 -3.11 17.86 7.40
C THR A 175 -2.51 16.48 7.59
N ALA A 176 -1.18 16.35 7.59
CA ALA A 176 -0.49 15.10 7.83
C ALA A 176 -0.71 14.57 9.27
N GLU A 177 -0.72 15.46 10.27
CA GLU A 177 -0.99 15.07 11.67
C GLU A 177 -2.44 14.61 11.86
N THR A 178 -3.40 15.33 11.29
CA THR A 178 -4.82 14.93 11.34
C THR A 178 -5.03 13.56 10.72
N LEU A 179 -4.50 13.33 9.51
CA LEU A 179 -4.61 12.04 8.84
C LEU A 179 -3.90 10.92 9.59
N ARG A 180 -2.74 11.19 10.22
CA ARG A 180 -2.06 10.18 11.04
C ARG A 180 -2.94 9.74 12.21
N THR A 181 -3.63 10.68 12.87
CA THR A 181 -4.55 10.36 13.96
C THR A 181 -5.73 9.53 13.44
N ASP A 182 -6.36 9.97 12.34
CA ASP A 182 -7.47 9.25 11.70
C ASP A 182 -7.07 7.81 11.32
N PHE A 183 -5.80 7.57 10.92
CA PHE A 183 -5.29 6.24 10.57
C PHE A 183 -5.00 5.34 11.77
N LEU A 184 -4.70 5.90 12.93
CA LEU A 184 -4.44 5.11 14.13
C LEU A 184 -5.74 4.67 14.82
N ASP A 185 -6.85 5.35 14.50
CA ASP A 185 -8.18 5.05 15.04
C ASP A 185 -8.98 4.06 14.15
N LEU A 186 -8.40 3.64 13.00
CA LEU A 186 -8.95 2.65 12.05
C LEU A 186 -8.34 1.26 12.21
#